data_8e26fb69daea241b08ce4e30025d1be1
#
_entry.id   8e26fb69daea241b08ce4e30025d1be1
#
_cell.length_a   1.000
_cell.length_b   1.000
_cell.length_c   1.000
_cell.angle_alpha   90.00
_cell.angle_beta   90.00
_cell.angle_gamma   90.00
#
_symmetry.space_group_name_H-M   'P 1'
#
loop_
_entity.id
_entity.type
_entity.pdbx_description
1 polymer ?
#
loop_
_entity_poly.entity_id
_entity_poly.type
_entity_poly.pdbx_seq_one_letter_code
_entity_poly.pdbx_strand_id
1 'polypeptide(L)'
;MSNQDLHWIANYIWGIADDVLRDLYVRGKYRDVILPMTVLRRLDAVLEDSKQAVLDMKAVLDERGIVEQKSALRQAAGHAFYNASPFTLRDLRARAGRQQLEADFRAYLDGFSPNVQDILDNFEFRNQIPRLSKADALGTLIERLTSPDVNLSPRPVLHADGSVRHPGLDNHAVGSIFEELVRRFNEENNEEAGEHLSLIHI
;
A
#
# COMPACT_ATOMS: atom_id res chain seq x y z
N MET A 1 -3.96 21.44 -3.21
CA MET A 1 -2.87 20.80 -3.92
C MET A 1 -3.06 20.98 -5.41
N SER A 2 -2.03 21.30 -6.17
CA SER A 2 -2.15 21.50 -7.62
C SER A 2 -2.23 20.16 -8.36
N ASN A 3 -2.80 20.18 -9.60
CA ASN A 3 -2.76 18.98 -10.46
C ASN A 3 -1.33 18.52 -10.77
N GLN A 4 -0.37 19.43 -10.75
CA GLN A 4 1.05 19.10 -10.94
C GLN A 4 1.61 18.27 -9.79
N ASP A 5 1.22 18.57 -8.54
CA ASP A 5 1.66 17.80 -7.37
C ASP A 5 1.13 16.38 -7.38
N LEU A 6 -0.14 16.20 -7.79
CA LEU A 6 -0.77 14.86 -7.91
C LEU A 6 -0.12 14.05 -9.02
N HIS A 7 0.17 14.69 -10.15
CA HIS A 7 0.86 14.05 -11.27
C HIS A 7 2.28 13.63 -10.89
N TRP A 8 3.00 14.45 -10.12
CA TRP A 8 4.33 14.11 -9.61
C TRP A 8 4.30 12.87 -8.71
N ILE A 9 3.31 12.78 -7.79
CA ILE A 9 3.17 11.60 -6.91
C ILE A 9 2.88 10.35 -7.73
N ALA A 10 1.98 10.42 -8.70
CA ALA A 10 1.70 9.29 -9.59
C ALA A 10 2.95 8.86 -10.38
N ASN A 11 3.73 9.82 -10.90
CA ASN A 11 5.02 9.54 -11.55
C ASN A 11 6.02 8.88 -10.62
N TYR A 12 6.09 9.34 -9.37
CA TYR A 12 6.98 8.76 -8.36
C TYR A 12 6.62 7.30 -8.07
N ILE A 13 5.34 7.01 -7.88
CA ILE A 13 4.84 5.64 -7.63
C ILE A 13 5.09 4.76 -8.86
N TRP A 14 4.84 5.26 -10.06
CA TRP A 14 5.18 4.56 -11.30
C TRP A 14 6.67 4.25 -11.38
N GLY A 15 7.54 5.21 -11.04
CA GLY A 15 8.99 5.03 -10.99
C GLY A 15 9.40 3.92 -10.02
N ILE A 16 8.75 3.82 -8.85
CA ILE A 16 8.96 2.70 -7.92
C ILE A 16 8.62 1.37 -8.60
N ALA A 17 7.47 1.30 -9.27
CA ALA A 17 7.04 0.09 -9.97
C ALA A 17 8.06 -0.32 -11.05
N ASP A 18 8.46 0.61 -11.90
CA ASP A 18 9.41 0.33 -12.98
C ASP A 18 10.79 -0.07 -12.45
N ASP A 19 11.29 0.58 -11.42
CA ASP A 19 12.60 0.26 -10.82
C ASP A 19 12.62 -1.11 -10.14
N VAL A 20 11.56 -1.45 -9.40
CA VAL A 20 11.54 -2.65 -8.53
C VAL A 20 10.99 -3.87 -9.25
N LEU A 21 10.03 -3.71 -10.16
CA LEU A 21 9.29 -4.82 -10.78
C LEU A 21 9.75 -5.17 -12.20
N ARG A 22 10.63 -4.38 -12.80
CA ARG A 22 11.08 -4.53 -14.20
C ARG A 22 11.52 -5.94 -14.57
N ASP A 23 12.31 -6.56 -13.70
CA ASP A 23 12.88 -7.88 -13.96
C ASP A 23 11.99 -9.03 -13.46
N LEU A 24 10.88 -8.71 -12.82
CA LEU A 24 9.96 -9.69 -12.22
C LEU A 24 8.62 -9.81 -12.97
N TYR A 25 8.19 -8.73 -13.59
CA TYR A 25 6.89 -8.61 -14.25
C TYR A 25 7.02 -7.87 -15.57
N VAL A 26 6.17 -8.22 -16.52
CA VAL A 26 5.90 -7.36 -17.68
C VAL A 26 5.16 -6.09 -17.23
N ARG A 27 5.34 -4.97 -17.93
CA ARG A 27 4.81 -3.66 -17.52
C ARG A 27 3.31 -3.66 -17.22
N GLY A 28 2.52 -4.32 -18.06
CA GLY A 28 1.08 -4.43 -17.88
C GLY A 28 0.66 -5.15 -16.59
N LYS A 29 1.57 -5.87 -15.94
CA LYS A 29 1.35 -6.58 -14.68
C LYS A 29 1.83 -5.84 -13.43
N TYR A 30 2.50 -4.70 -13.56
CA TYR A 30 2.91 -3.88 -12.40
C TYR A 30 1.71 -3.49 -11.53
N ARG A 31 0.55 -3.27 -12.14
CA ARG A 31 -0.70 -2.93 -11.46
C ARG A 31 -1.09 -3.92 -10.37
N ASP A 32 -0.86 -5.20 -10.58
CA ASP A 32 -1.25 -6.28 -9.67
C ASP A 32 -0.48 -6.23 -8.35
N VAL A 33 0.63 -5.49 -8.31
CA VAL A 33 1.47 -5.25 -7.14
C VAL A 33 1.36 -3.81 -6.65
N ILE A 34 1.57 -2.83 -7.54
CA ILE A 34 1.73 -1.44 -7.11
C ILE A 34 0.42 -0.79 -6.63
N LEU A 35 -0.72 -1.14 -7.24
CA LEU A 35 -2.02 -0.62 -6.79
C LEU A 35 -2.36 -1.09 -5.38
N PRO A 36 -2.35 -2.40 -5.06
CA PRO A 36 -2.61 -2.84 -3.68
C PRO A 36 -1.56 -2.32 -2.69
N MET A 37 -0.29 -2.24 -3.06
CA MET A 37 0.74 -1.67 -2.18
C MET A 37 0.51 -0.18 -1.90
N THR A 38 0.06 0.59 -2.89
CA THR A 38 -0.29 2.00 -2.71
C THR A 38 -1.53 2.16 -1.82
N VAL A 39 -2.55 1.32 -1.99
CA VAL A 39 -3.72 1.26 -1.09
C VAL A 39 -3.27 0.98 0.34
N LEU A 40 -2.46 -0.06 0.55
CA LEU A 40 -1.95 -0.42 1.88
C LEU A 40 -1.18 0.73 2.53
N ARG A 41 -0.33 1.42 1.77
CA ARG A 41 0.41 2.58 2.30
C ARG A 41 -0.52 3.70 2.73
N ARG A 42 -1.58 3.99 1.96
CA ARG A 42 -2.59 4.98 2.35
C ARG A 42 -3.33 4.57 3.62
N LEU A 43 -3.82 3.34 3.68
CA LEU A 43 -4.55 2.83 4.84
C LEU A 43 -3.66 2.82 6.10
N ASP A 44 -2.42 2.39 5.98
CA ASP A 44 -1.43 2.41 7.05
C ASP A 44 -1.21 3.82 7.60
N ALA A 45 -1.07 4.80 6.71
CA ALA A 45 -0.89 6.20 7.09
C ALA A 45 -2.13 6.81 7.76
N VAL A 46 -3.33 6.47 7.29
CA VAL A 46 -4.59 6.92 7.90
C VAL A 46 -4.76 6.35 9.31
N LEU A 47 -4.38 5.09 9.52
CA LEU A 47 -4.53 4.39 10.80
C LEU A 47 -3.41 4.68 11.81
N GLU A 48 -2.36 5.41 11.44
CA GLU A 48 -1.17 5.61 12.28
C GLU A 48 -1.51 6.13 13.68
N ASP A 49 -2.36 7.16 13.79
CA ASP A 49 -2.72 7.78 15.08
C ASP A 49 -3.57 6.88 15.96
N SER A 50 -4.38 6.01 15.38
CA SER A 50 -5.29 5.13 16.11
C SER A 50 -4.76 3.71 16.31
N LYS A 51 -3.57 3.40 15.76
CA LYS A 51 -2.99 2.06 15.84
C LYS A 51 -2.93 1.51 17.24
N GLN A 52 -2.40 2.29 18.19
CA GLN A 52 -2.28 1.86 19.59
C GLN A 52 -3.65 1.64 20.24
N ALA A 53 -4.60 2.51 19.98
CA ALA A 53 -5.97 2.36 20.50
C ALA A 53 -6.65 1.06 20.00
N VAL A 54 -6.41 0.67 18.76
CA VAL A 54 -6.89 -0.61 18.21
C VAL A 54 -6.23 -1.80 18.90
N LEU A 55 -4.93 -1.76 19.11
CA LEU A 55 -4.19 -2.84 19.79
C LEU A 55 -4.62 -2.98 21.25
N ASP A 56 -4.81 -1.87 21.97
CA ASP A 56 -5.28 -1.87 23.36
C ASP A 56 -6.71 -2.43 23.46
N MET A 57 -7.59 -2.01 22.56
CA MET A 57 -8.95 -2.56 22.48
C MET A 57 -8.94 -4.06 22.20
N LYS A 58 -8.14 -4.50 21.23
CA LYS A 58 -7.99 -5.92 20.90
C LYS A 58 -7.54 -6.73 22.12
N ALA A 59 -6.54 -6.26 22.85
CA ALA A 59 -6.05 -6.94 24.05
C ALA A 59 -7.15 -7.11 25.11
N VAL A 60 -7.95 -6.07 25.36
CA VAL A 60 -9.10 -6.12 26.29
C VAL A 60 -10.16 -7.12 25.83
N LEU A 61 -10.46 -7.14 24.53
CA LEU A 61 -11.47 -8.05 23.99
C LEU A 61 -11.00 -9.51 24.04
N ASP A 62 -9.73 -9.77 23.74
CA ASP A 62 -9.11 -11.10 23.81
C ASP A 62 -9.09 -11.61 25.26
N GLU A 63 -8.71 -10.79 26.23
CA GLU A 63 -8.71 -11.12 27.65
C GLU A 63 -10.11 -11.50 28.16
N ARG A 64 -11.15 -10.86 27.62
CA ARG A 64 -12.54 -11.15 27.96
C ARG A 64 -13.15 -12.29 27.16
N GLY A 65 -12.40 -12.90 26.25
CA GLY A 65 -12.88 -13.99 25.38
C GLY A 65 -13.93 -13.55 24.36
N ILE A 66 -13.99 -12.27 24.01
CA ILE A 66 -14.95 -11.73 23.03
C ILE A 66 -14.46 -12.04 21.62
N VAL A 67 -15.21 -12.86 20.89
CA VAL A 67 -14.87 -13.32 19.54
C VAL A 67 -15.28 -12.31 18.47
N GLU A 68 -16.47 -11.71 18.59
CA GLU A 68 -16.96 -10.71 17.63
C GLU A 68 -16.41 -9.31 18.01
N GLN A 69 -15.33 -8.92 17.34
CA GLN A 69 -14.55 -7.71 17.69
C GLN A 69 -14.67 -6.57 16.69
N LYS A 70 -15.24 -6.82 15.50
CA LYS A 70 -15.18 -5.88 14.36
C LYS A 70 -15.71 -4.49 14.69
N SER A 71 -16.86 -4.40 15.34
CA SER A 71 -17.48 -3.12 15.68
C SER A 71 -16.62 -2.31 16.66
N ALA A 72 -16.13 -2.96 17.72
CA ALA A 72 -15.29 -2.31 18.73
C ALA A 72 -13.95 -1.85 18.15
N LEU A 73 -13.32 -2.66 17.27
CA LEU A 73 -12.05 -2.31 16.63
C LEU A 73 -12.23 -1.15 15.62
N ARG A 74 -13.34 -1.11 14.87
CA ARG A 74 -13.66 0.05 14.01
C ARG A 74 -13.86 1.32 14.82
N GLN A 75 -14.55 1.22 15.96
CA GLN A 75 -14.73 2.35 16.86
C GLN A 75 -13.41 2.85 17.43
N ALA A 76 -12.53 1.95 17.86
CA ALA A 76 -11.19 2.30 18.34
C ALA A 76 -10.33 2.93 17.24
N ALA A 77 -10.44 2.45 16.00
CA ALA A 77 -9.76 3.01 14.84
C ALA A 77 -10.30 4.40 14.43
N GLY A 78 -11.57 4.69 14.72
CA GLY A 78 -12.24 5.90 14.25
C GLY A 78 -12.51 5.91 12.74
N HIS A 79 -12.48 4.75 12.08
CA HIS A 79 -12.65 4.56 10.65
C HIS A 79 -13.50 3.31 10.35
N ALA A 80 -14.00 3.21 9.13
CA ALA A 80 -14.74 2.04 8.65
C ALA A 80 -13.85 0.77 8.52
N PHE A 81 -12.55 0.90 8.73
CA PHE A 81 -11.54 -0.15 8.66
C PHE A 81 -10.54 0.00 9.81
N TYR A 82 -9.80 -1.07 10.09
CA TYR A 82 -8.75 -1.11 11.11
C TYR A 82 -7.64 -2.08 10.70
N ASN A 83 -6.53 -2.05 11.43
CA ASN A 83 -5.52 -3.09 11.41
C ASN A 83 -5.17 -3.49 12.85
N ALA A 84 -5.46 -4.73 13.21
CA ALA A 84 -5.23 -5.28 14.55
C ALA A 84 -3.94 -6.11 14.66
N SER A 85 -3.09 -6.13 13.63
CA SER A 85 -1.75 -6.73 13.72
C SER A 85 -0.82 -5.86 14.58
N PRO A 86 0.26 -6.43 15.13
CA PRO A 86 1.24 -5.65 15.89
C PRO A 86 2.14 -4.76 15.01
N PHE A 87 1.96 -4.80 13.68
CA PHE A 87 2.85 -4.15 12.71
C PHE A 87 2.22 -2.94 12.04
N THR A 88 3.08 -1.97 11.68
CA THR A 88 2.88 -0.97 10.65
C THR A 88 3.82 -1.28 9.47
N LEU A 89 3.65 -0.63 8.33
CA LEU A 89 4.61 -0.78 7.22
C LEU A 89 6.02 -0.29 7.60
N ARG A 90 6.12 0.73 8.46
CA ARG A 90 7.42 1.20 8.98
C ARG A 90 8.09 0.17 9.85
N ASP A 91 7.34 -0.55 10.70
CA ASP A 91 7.90 -1.65 11.51
C ASP A 91 8.46 -2.76 10.62
N LEU A 92 7.75 -3.09 9.55
CA LEU A 92 8.16 -4.10 8.58
C LEU A 92 9.43 -3.71 7.82
N ARG A 93 9.59 -2.41 7.52
CA ARG A 93 10.81 -1.89 6.90
C ARG A 93 12.07 -2.21 7.69
N ALA A 94 11.97 -2.22 9.02
CA ALA A 94 13.10 -2.49 9.92
C ALA A 94 13.41 -3.98 10.09
N ARG A 95 12.62 -4.89 9.50
CA ARG A 95 12.81 -6.33 9.67
C ARG A 95 14.00 -6.85 8.87
N ALA A 96 14.83 -7.65 9.55
CA ALA A 96 15.96 -8.34 8.95
C ALA A 96 15.55 -9.71 8.41
N GLY A 97 15.93 -10.01 7.17
CA GLY A 97 15.77 -11.34 6.55
C GLY A 97 14.41 -11.54 5.86
N ARG A 98 14.49 -12.19 4.67
CA ARG A 98 13.34 -12.38 3.77
C ARG A 98 12.19 -13.16 4.38
N GLN A 99 12.50 -14.29 5.02
CA GLN A 99 11.49 -15.19 5.56
C GLN A 99 10.71 -14.54 6.69
N GLN A 100 11.39 -13.81 7.56
CA GLN A 100 10.75 -13.10 8.65
C GLN A 100 9.90 -11.93 8.13
N LEU A 101 10.40 -11.18 7.14
CA LEU A 101 9.65 -10.10 6.52
C LEU A 101 8.37 -10.61 5.84
N GLU A 102 8.45 -11.71 5.10
CA GLU A 102 7.27 -12.31 4.45
C GLU A 102 6.23 -12.74 5.49
N ALA A 103 6.66 -13.45 6.54
CA ALA A 103 5.76 -13.91 7.60
C ALA A 103 5.09 -12.72 8.32
N ASP A 104 5.85 -11.71 8.69
CA ASP A 104 5.35 -10.52 9.37
C ASP A 104 4.44 -9.68 8.46
N PHE A 105 4.75 -9.59 7.16
CA PHE A 105 3.90 -8.92 6.20
C PHE A 105 2.56 -9.64 5.99
N ARG A 106 2.56 -10.98 5.95
CA ARG A 106 1.31 -11.75 5.93
C ARG A 106 0.49 -11.52 7.19
N ALA A 107 1.11 -11.52 8.36
CA ALA A 107 0.44 -11.21 9.62
C ALA A 107 -0.13 -9.77 9.65
N TYR A 108 0.61 -8.82 9.08
CA TYR A 108 0.13 -7.46 8.88
C TYR A 108 -1.13 -7.40 8.00
N LEU A 109 -1.15 -8.10 6.88
CA LEU A 109 -2.32 -8.19 6.01
C LEU A 109 -3.51 -8.85 6.72
N ASP A 110 -3.27 -9.92 7.47
CA ASP A 110 -4.31 -10.64 8.21
C ASP A 110 -4.94 -9.80 9.33
N GLY A 111 -4.24 -8.77 9.80
CA GLY A 111 -4.74 -7.84 10.81
C GLY A 111 -5.78 -6.83 10.30
N PHE A 112 -5.93 -6.67 9.00
CA PHE A 112 -6.91 -5.76 8.44
C PHE A 112 -8.35 -6.25 8.61
N SER A 113 -9.28 -5.31 8.71
CA SER A 113 -10.71 -5.57 8.75
C SER A 113 -11.21 -6.29 7.47
N PRO A 114 -12.35 -7.00 7.54
CA PRO A 114 -12.84 -7.82 6.41
C PRO A 114 -13.02 -7.06 5.10
N ASN A 115 -13.48 -5.81 5.15
CA ASN A 115 -13.64 -4.98 3.94
C ASN A 115 -12.30 -4.70 3.23
N VAL A 116 -11.20 -4.57 3.96
CA VAL A 116 -9.86 -4.45 3.37
C VAL A 116 -9.38 -5.80 2.82
N GLN A 117 -9.68 -6.92 3.52
CA GLN A 117 -9.40 -8.26 3.02
C GLN A 117 -10.04 -8.48 1.64
N ASP A 118 -11.31 -8.07 1.46
CA ASP A 118 -12.01 -8.17 0.18
C ASP A 118 -11.29 -7.41 -0.93
N ILE A 119 -10.74 -6.22 -0.63
CA ILE A 119 -9.94 -5.44 -1.60
C ILE A 119 -8.67 -6.20 -1.99
N LEU A 120 -7.94 -6.76 -1.02
CA LEU A 120 -6.72 -7.52 -1.27
C LEU A 120 -7.00 -8.78 -2.08
N ASP A 121 -8.11 -9.45 -1.82
CA ASP A 121 -8.54 -10.65 -2.54
C ASP A 121 -8.93 -10.32 -3.99
N ASN A 122 -9.60 -9.20 -4.22
CA ASN A 122 -9.94 -8.71 -5.56
C ASN A 122 -8.70 -8.41 -6.42
N PHE A 123 -7.60 -7.97 -5.81
CA PHE A 123 -6.31 -7.80 -6.47
C PHE A 123 -5.53 -9.12 -6.60
N GLU A 124 -5.97 -10.20 -5.97
CA GLU A 124 -5.19 -11.44 -5.83
C GLU A 124 -3.76 -11.19 -5.29
N PHE A 125 -3.64 -10.18 -4.45
CA PHE A 125 -2.33 -9.64 -4.02
C PHE A 125 -1.51 -10.65 -3.24
N ARG A 126 -2.14 -11.50 -2.43
CA ARG A 126 -1.44 -12.54 -1.66
C ARG A 126 -0.67 -13.52 -2.55
N ASN A 127 -1.12 -13.72 -3.78
CA ASN A 127 -0.45 -14.59 -4.77
C ASN A 127 0.88 -14.01 -5.25
N GLN A 128 1.07 -12.68 -5.13
CA GLN A 128 2.30 -12.00 -5.53
C GLN A 128 3.40 -12.06 -4.46
N ILE A 129 3.05 -12.27 -3.20
CA ILE A 129 3.98 -12.16 -2.06
C ILE A 129 5.17 -13.12 -2.19
N PRO A 130 5.02 -14.42 -2.51
CA PRO A 130 6.15 -15.32 -2.61
C PRO A 130 7.16 -14.89 -3.68
N ARG A 131 6.68 -14.39 -4.81
CA ARG A 131 7.53 -13.90 -5.91
C ARG A 131 8.30 -12.65 -5.51
N LEU A 132 7.63 -11.69 -4.86
CA LEU A 132 8.26 -10.48 -4.34
C LEU A 132 9.30 -10.78 -3.25
N SER A 133 8.96 -11.68 -2.34
CA SER A 133 9.85 -12.09 -1.25
C SER A 133 11.11 -12.78 -1.78
N LYS A 134 10.96 -13.73 -2.71
CA LYS A 134 12.07 -14.47 -3.31
C LYS A 134 13.08 -13.57 -4.02
N ALA A 135 12.61 -12.47 -4.60
CA ALA A 135 13.44 -11.51 -5.34
C ALA A 135 13.93 -10.32 -4.49
N ASP A 136 13.72 -10.32 -3.17
CA ASP A 136 13.96 -9.17 -2.27
C ASP A 136 13.18 -7.88 -2.64
N ALA A 137 12.18 -8.00 -3.48
CA ALA A 137 11.40 -6.85 -3.95
C ALA A 137 10.41 -6.35 -2.91
N LEU A 138 9.89 -7.23 -2.03
CA LEU A 138 8.91 -6.84 -1.00
C LEU A 138 9.48 -5.78 -0.04
N GLY A 139 10.67 -6.01 0.50
CA GLY A 139 11.35 -5.06 1.39
C GLY A 139 11.66 -3.73 0.69
N THR A 140 12.10 -3.78 -0.55
CA THR A 140 12.39 -2.58 -1.35
C THR A 140 11.11 -1.77 -1.64
N LEU A 141 10.00 -2.41 -1.97
CA LEU A 141 8.70 -1.74 -2.14
C LEU A 141 8.24 -1.04 -0.86
N ILE A 142 8.31 -1.74 0.27
CA ILE A 142 7.94 -1.17 1.58
C ILE A 142 8.84 0.03 1.90
N GLU A 143 10.14 -0.09 1.69
CA GLU A 143 11.10 0.99 1.92
C GLU A 143 10.81 2.22 1.06
N ARG A 144 10.59 2.02 -0.24
CA ARG A 144 10.34 3.11 -1.18
C ARG A 144 9.01 3.82 -0.90
N LEU A 145 7.95 3.07 -0.59
CA LEU A 145 6.62 3.63 -0.29
C LEU A 145 6.53 4.30 1.09
N THR A 146 7.38 3.92 2.03
CA THR A 146 7.47 4.55 3.36
C THR A 146 8.56 5.63 3.46
N SER A 147 9.25 5.91 2.35
CA SER A 147 10.23 7.00 2.28
C SER A 147 9.58 8.36 2.54
N PRO A 148 10.30 9.30 3.20
CA PRO A 148 9.83 10.66 3.37
C PRO A 148 9.79 11.47 2.06
N ASP A 149 10.24 10.90 0.94
CA ASP A 149 10.23 11.55 -0.37
C ASP A 149 8.84 11.57 -1.00
N VAL A 150 7.92 10.72 -0.54
CA VAL A 150 6.52 10.71 -0.97
C VAL A 150 5.59 10.68 0.24
N ASN A 151 4.51 11.44 0.19
CA ASN A 151 3.50 11.48 1.23
C ASN A 151 2.16 10.99 0.72
N LEU A 152 1.65 9.89 1.28
CA LEU A 152 0.29 9.39 1.06
C LEU A 152 -0.57 9.54 2.33
N SER A 153 -0.06 10.23 3.35
CA SER A 153 -0.76 10.50 4.60
C SER A 153 -1.76 11.66 4.46
N PRO A 154 -2.84 11.67 5.22
CA PRO A 154 -3.68 12.85 5.36
C PRO A 154 -2.97 14.02 6.07
N ARG A 155 -1.85 13.76 6.72
CA ARG A 155 -1.04 14.75 7.43
C ARG A 155 0.16 15.21 6.60
N PRO A 156 0.60 16.46 6.75
CA PRO A 156 1.81 16.93 6.08
C PRO A 156 3.07 16.25 6.63
N VAL A 157 4.07 16.12 5.78
CA VAL A 157 5.46 15.83 6.19
C VAL A 157 6.17 17.16 6.35
N LEU A 158 6.85 17.34 7.48
CA LEU A 158 7.53 18.60 7.81
C LEU A 158 9.05 18.44 7.68
N HIS A 159 9.72 19.54 7.37
CA HIS A 159 11.16 19.70 7.55
C HIS A 159 11.51 19.84 9.05
N ALA A 160 12.80 19.78 9.37
CA ALA A 160 13.29 19.94 10.74
C ALA A 160 12.98 21.34 11.33
N ASP A 161 12.82 22.35 10.49
CA ASP A 161 12.44 23.71 10.87
C ASP A 161 10.92 23.93 11.03
N GLY A 162 10.12 22.87 10.84
CA GLY A 162 8.67 22.92 10.94
C GLY A 162 7.94 23.37 9.66
N SER A 163 8.66 23.74 8.60
CA SER A 163 8.04 24.05 7.31
C SER A 163 7.53 22.77 6.62
N VAL A 164 6.50 22.94 5.77
CA VAL A 164 5.90 21.80 5.06
C VAL A 164 6.82 21.33 3.95
N ARG A 165 7.28 20.09 4.03
CA ARG A 165 8.01 19.40 2.96
C ARG A 165 7.06 18.85 1.90
N HIS A 166 6.06 18.11 2.34
CA HIS A 166 4.99 17.57 1.51
C HIS A 166 3.64 17.80 2.19
N PRO A 167 2.66 18.35 1.49
CA PRO A 167 1.32 18.54 2.05
C PRO A 167 0.64 17.21 2.34
N GLY A 168 -0.33 17.22 3.26
CA GLY A 168 -1.23 16.11 3.48
C GLY A 168 -2.18 15.91 2.29
N LEU A 169 -2.58 14.68 2.06
CA LEU A 169 -3.52 14.30 0.99
C LEU A 169 -4.90 14.00 1.57
N ASP A 170 -5.91 14.70 1.09
CA ASP A 170 -7.30 14.32 1.33
C ASP A 170 -7.72 13.12 0.45
N ASN A 171 -8.90 12.59 0.67
CA ASN A 171 -9.39 11.44 -0.07
C ASN A 171 -9.60 11.73 -1.56
N HIS A 172 -9.94 12.98 -1.92
CA HIS A 172 -10.10 13.38 -3.32
C HIS A 172 -8.74 13.37 -4.05
N ALA A 173 -7.71 13.91 -3.44
CA ALA A 173 -6.35 13.91 -3.97
C ALA A 173 -5.83 12.48 -4.18
N VAL A 174 -6.04 11.60 -3.21
CA VAL A 174 -5.68 10.18 -3.32
C VAL A 174 -6.46 9.50 -4.45
N GLY A 175 -7.76 9.76 -4.58
CA GLY A 175 -8.58 9.26 -5.68
C GLY A 175 -8.03 9.65 -7.04
N SER A 176 -7.62 10.91 -7.20
CA SER A 176 -7.01 11.41 -8.45
C SER A 176 -5.68 10.72 -8.77
N ILE A 177 -4.86 10.43 -7.77
CA ILE A 177 -3.60 9.68 -7.94
C ILE A 177 -3.90 8.26 -8.44
N PHE A 178 -4.88 7.58 -7.84
CA PHE A 178 -5.29 6.24 -8.27
C PHE A 178 -5.82 6.22 -9.70
N GLU A 179 -6.68 7.17 -10.07
CA GLU A 179 -7.20 7.30 -11.43
C GLU A 179 -6.06 7.47 -12.45
N GLU A 180 -5.07 8.30 -12.15
CA GLU A 180 -3.90 8.50 -12.99
C GLU A 180 -3.05 7.23 -13.12
N LEU A 181 -2.83 6.50 -12.03
CA LEU A 181 -2.11 5.22 -12.06
C LEU A 181 -2.85 4.17 -12.89
N VAL A 182 -4.16 4.03 -12.70
CA VAL A 182 -4.99 3.08 -13.48
C VAL A 182 -4.96 3.43 -14.96
N ARG A 183 -5.06 4.71 -15.31
CA ARG A 183 -4.96 5.17 -16.70
C ARG A 183 -3.63 4.75 -17.33
N ARG A 184 -2.51 4.98 -16.66
CA ARG A 184 -1.19 4.58 -17.14
C ARG A 184 -1.06 3.08 -17.33
N PHE A 185 -1.51 2.29 -16.40
CA PHE A 185 -1.47 0.83 -16.54
C PHE A 185 -2.34 0.33 -17.69
N ASN A 186 -3.48 0.97 -17.97
CA ASN A 186 -4.32 0.63 -19.12
C ASN A 186 -3.66 1.00 -20.44
N GLU A 187 -2.96 2.13 -20.51
CA GLU A 187 -2.19 2.53 -21.68
C GLU A 187 -1.07 1.52 -22.00
N GLU A 188 -0.28 1.13 -21.00
CA GLU A 188 0.78 0.13 -21.15
C GLU A 188 0.23 -1.24 -21.62
N ASN A 189 -0.91 -1.69 -21.07
CA ASN A 189 -1.55 -2.92 -21.52
C ASN A 189 -2.00 -2.84 -22.98
N ASN A 190 -2.49 -1.69 -23.45
CA ASN A 190 -2.91 -1.49 -24.83
C ASN A 190 -1.70 -1.45 -25.78
N GLU A 191 -0.59 -0.87 -25.37
CA GLU A 191 0.65 -0.88 -26.14
C GLU A 191 1.20 -2.30 -26.32
N GLU A 192 1.27 -3.08 -25.23
CA GLU A 192 1.67 -4.50 -25.29
C GLU A 192 0.75 -5.33 -26.20
N ALA A 193 -0.57 -5.12 -26.14
CA ALA A 193 -1.51 -5.78 -27.02
C ALA A 193 -1.34 -5.34 -28.47
N GLY A 194 -1.02 -4.06 -28.72
CA GLY A 194 -0.74 -3.50 -30.05
C GLY A 194 0.55 -4.09 -30.66
N GLU A 195 1.60 -4.25 -29.86
CA GLU A 195 2.84 -4.90 -30.31
C GLU A 195 2.61 -6.36 -30.71
N HIS A 196 1.84 -7.11 -29.92
CA HIS A 196 1.48 -8.49 -30.27
C HIS A 196 0.66 -8.60 -31.56
N LEU A 197 -0.28 -7.68 -31.79
CA LEU A 197 -1.07 -7.65 -33.02
C LEU A 197 -0.23 -7.26 -34.25
N SER A 198 0.76 -6.40 -34.07
CA SER A 198 1.70 -6.01 -35.13
C SER A 198 2.56 -7.18 -35.61
N LEU A 199 2.92 -8.10 -34.71
CA LEU A 199 3.72 -9.29 -35.04
C LEU A 199 2.90 -10.38 -35.77
N ILE A 200 1.59 -10.35 -35.71
CA ILE A 200 0.70 -11.33 -36.38
C ILE A 200 0.42 -10.94 -37.85
N HIS A 201 0.68 -9.70 -38.24
CA HIS A 201 0.44 -9.18 -39.56
C HIS A 201 1.69 -9.13 -40.49
N ILE A 202 2.78 -9.81 -40.13
CA ILE A 202 3.93 -10.13 -40.97
C ILE A 202 3.81 -11.60 -41.36
#